data_7f7d4800946b93484ccf69d432f3ef55
#
_entry.id   7f7d4800946b93484ccf69d432f3ef55
#
_cell.length_a   1.000
_cell.length_b   1.000
_cell.length_c   1.000
_cell.angle_alpha   90.00
_cell.angle_beta   90.00
_cell.angle_gamma   90.00
#
_symmetry.space_group_name_H-M   'P 1'
#
loop_
_entity.id
_entity.type
_entity.pdbx_description
1 polymer ?
#
loop_
_entity_poly.entity_id
_entity_poly.type
_entity_poly.pdbx_seq_one_letter_code
_entity_poly.pdbx_strand_id
1 'polypeptide(L)'
;LVSFQVSSGYDSYGKNKGYNAPISEDAEFAYTTALNYLLRSDSQNKFLIGNRTFVFWASKDDEAGKQAEESIWDMLGFKDNDDPDKNIINVRKAFESIYSGSIKTTLDDRFYILGLAPNSARIAVTYWADIPLKDFSEMILRHFNDMEIVDTRKEKKPYFGLHSLLATVSLEGKSSNVSPNLPDAVVKSIFQGLPYPQTLFASCIRRIRAEQSISITRAAILKAYLNRLNDNNNNKLTVMLDTSNTNQGYLCGRLFAVLDKIQDDANNQRTIKERYINSASATPAAVF
;
A
#
# COMPACT_ATOMS: atom_id res chain seq x y z
N LEU A 1 -22.88 -22.24 4.81
CA LEU A 1 -24.32 -22.32 4.42
C LEU A 1 -24.82 -20.92 4.10
N VAL A 2 -25.25 -20.72 2.86
CA VAL A 2 -25.92 -19.48 2.48
C VAL A 2 -27.35 -19.55 3.01
N SER A 3 -27.62 -18.82 4.08
CA SER A 3 -28.98 -18.69 4.62
C SER A 3 -29.79 -17.80 3.70
N PHE A 4 -30.75 -18.35 2.99
CA PHE A 4 -31.72 -17.59 2.20
C PHE A 4 -32.88 -17.11 3.07
N GLN A 5 -33.13 -15.82 3.06
CA GLN A 5 -34.39 -15.31 3.62
C GLN A 5 -35.49 -15.59 2.60
N VAL A 6 -36.47 -16.37 3.00
CA VAL A 6 -37.65 -16.70 2.20
C VAL A 6 -38.39 -15.46 1.68
N SER A 7 -38.25 -14.33 2.40
CA SER A 7 -38.86 -13.04 2.06
C SER A 7 -38.20 -12.31 0.87
N SER A 8 -36.98 -12.65 0.49
CA SER A 8 -36.30 -12.02 -0.67
C SER A 8 -36.62 -12.69 -2.01
N GLY A 9 -37.30 -13.82 -2.01
CA GLY A 9 -38.03 -14.38 -3.13
C GLY A 9 -37.25 -14.90 -4.33
N TYR A 10 -35.91 -14.74 -4.35
CA TYR A 10 -35.14 -15.05 -5.56
C TYR A 10 -33.96 -15.95 -5.26
N ASP A 11 -34.07 -17.17 -5.74
CA ASP A 11 -32.93 -18.05 -5.88
C ASP A 11 -32.23 -17.75 -7.20
N SER A 12 -30.93 -17.51 -7.16
CA SER A 12 -30.14 -17.36 -8.38
C SER A 12 -30.32 -18.61 -9.26
N TYR A 13 -30.56 -18.41 -10.54
CA TYR A 13 -30.79 -19.46 -11.52
C TYR A 13 -32.05 -20.34 -11.29
N GLY A 14 -33.03 -19.85 -10.55
CA GLY A 14 -34.25 -20.59 -10.24
C GLY A 14 -34.05 -21.82 -9.37
N LYS A 15 -32.98 -21.87 -8.60
CA LYS A 15 -32.65 -22.97 -7.69
C LYS A 15 -32.97 -22.59 -6.26
N ASN A 16 -33.64 -23.46 -5.54
CA ASN A 16 -34.09 -23.25 -4.17
C ASN A 16 -32.98 -23.59 -3.15
N LYS A 17 -32.94 -22.85 -2.05
CA LYS A 17 -32.05 -23.07 -0.90
C LYS A 17 -30.59 -23.04 -1.31
N GLY A 18 -29.77 -23.98 -0.87
CA GLY A 18 -28.33 -24.09 -1.18
C GLY A 18 -27.97 -24.67 -2.56
N TYR A 19 -28.97 -25.04 -3.38
CA TYR A 19 -28.72 -25.68 -4.70
C TYR A 19 -28.06 -24.74 -5.72
N ASN A 20 -27.98 -23.45 -5.46
CA ASN A 20 -27.25 -22.49 -6.25
C ASN A 20 -25.76 -22.37 -5.86
N ALA A 21 -25.34 -23.05 -4.80
CA ALA A 21 -23.95 -23.14 -4.34
C ALA A 21 -23.50 -24.62 -4.41
N PRO A 22 -22.96 -25.08 -5.54
CA PRO A 22 -22.60 -26.49 -5.76
C PRO A 22 -21.28 -26.81 -5.07
N ILE A 23 -21.29 -26.81 -3.74
CA ILE A 23 -20.14 -27.09 -2.87
C ILE A 23 -20.51 -28.30 -2.02
N SER A 24 -19.63 -29.31 -1.92
CA SER A 24 -19.81 -30.45 -1.02
C SER A 24 -19.64 -30.02 0.46
N GLU A 25 -20.19 -30.82 1.37
CA GLU A 25 -20.01 -30.60 2.81
C GLU A 25 -18.53 -30.67 3.22
N ASP A 26 -17.76 -31.57 2.59
CA ASP A 26 -16.31 -31.68 2.83
C ASP A 26 -15.57 -30.41 2.40
N ALA A 27 -15.94 -29.86 1.23
CA ALA A 27 -15.35 -28.61 0.76
C ALA A 27 -15.74 -27.42 1.66
N GLU A 28 -17.01 -27.36 2.12
CA GLU A 28 -17.45 -26.33 3.08
C GLU A 28 -16.67 -26.44 4.39
N PHE A 29 -16.51 -27.64 4.93
CA PHE A 29 -15.73 -27.87 6.14
C PHE A 29 -14.27 -27.45 5.95
N ALA A 30 -13.65 -27.82 4.82
CA ALA A 30 -12.26 -27.51 4.54
C ALA A 30 -12.00 -26.00 4.47
N TYR A 31 -12.75 -25.26 3.64
CA TYR A 31 -12.50 -23.82 3.49
C TYR A 31 -12.91 -23.00 4.73
N THR A 32 -13.95 -23.40 5.47
CA THR A 32 -14.34 -22.70 6.69
C THR A 32 -13.32 -22.93 7.80
N THR A 33 -12.78 -24.15 7.91
CA THR A 33 -11.73 -24.48 8.86
C THR A 33 -10.44 -23.70 8.54
N ALA A 34 -10.02 -23.67 7.29
CA ALA A 34 -8.85 -22.90 6.85
C ALA A 34 -9.03 -21.40 7.11
N LEU A 35 -10.18 -20.84 6.77
CA LEU A 35 -10.48 -19.44 7.00
C LEU A 35 -10.49 -19.10 8.49
N ASN A 36 -11.12 -19.93 9.33
CA ASN A 36 -11.13 -19.74 10.79
C ASN A 36 -9.70 -19.81 11.37
N TYR A 37 -8.85 -20.68 10.82
CA TYR A 37 -7.44 -20.77 11.22
C TYR A 37 -6.70 -19.47 10.88
N LEU A 38 -6.85 -18.94 9.66
CA LEU A 38 -6.23 -17.69 9.24
C LEU A 38 -6.75 -16.47 10.01
N LEU A 39 -8.01 -16.50 10.46
CA LEU A 39 -8.65 -15.40 11.17
C LEU A 39 -8.42 -15.40 12.69
N ARG A 40 -7.74 -16.39 13.26
CA ARG A 40 -7.46 -16.43 14.70
C ARG A 40 -6.73 -15.16 15.17
N SER A 41 -6.89 -14.81 16.44
CA SER A 41 -6.31 -13.61 17.02
C SER A 41 -4.78 -13.57 16.94
N ASP A 42 -4.14 -14.72 17.03
CA ASP A 42 -2.70 -14.94 17.01
C ASP A 42 -2.13 -15.19 15.60
N SER A 43 -2.95 -15.15 14.55
CA SER A 43 -2.51 -15.41 13.18
C SER A 43 -1.59 -14.31 12.67
N GLN A 44 -0.43 -14.71 12.14
CA GLN A 44 0.51 -13.83 11.43
C GLN A 44 0.18 -13.68 9.93
N ASN A 45 -0.79 -14.45 9.43
CA ASN A 45 -1.27 -14.41 8.05
C ASN A 45 -2.51 -13.51 7.90
N LYS A 46 -2.68 -12.54 8.81
CA LYS A 46 -3.83 -11.65 8.85
C LYS A 46 -3.43 -10.23 9.22
N PHE A 47 -4.10 -9.25 8.61
CA PHE A 47 -4.00 -7.86 9.02
C PHE A 47 -5.35 -7.13 8.90
N LEU A 48 -5.53 -6.10 9.73
CA LEU A 48 -6.71 -5.26 9.73
C LEU A 48 -6.35 -3.83 9.33
N ILE A 49 -7.14 -3.24 8.44
CA ILE A 49 -7.03 -1.82 8.09
C ILE A 49 -8.45 -1.24 8.04
N GLY A 50 -8.73 -0.29 8.93
CA GLY A 50 -10.08 0.23 9.10
C GLY A 50 -11.05 -0.89 9.50
N ASN A 51 -12.06 -1.15 8.66
CA ASN A 51 -13.02 -2.24 8.85
C ASN A 51 -12.76 -3.44 7.91
N ARG A 52 -11.59 -3.51 7.29
CA ARG A 52 -11.19 -4.59 6.38
C ARG A 52 -10.26 -5.56 7.09
N THR A 53 -10.49 -6.84 6.87
CA THR A 53 -9.56 -7.91 7.26
C THR A 53 -9.01 -8.56 6.01
N PHE A 54 -7.70 -8.61 5.89
CA PHE A 54 -7.02 -9.34 4.84
C PHE A 54 -6.37 -10.57 5.45
N VAL A 55 -6.49 -11.70 4.78
CA VAL A 55 -5.70 -12.91 5.06
C VAL A 55 -4.89 -13.27 3.83
N PHE A 56 -3.72 -13.86 4.03
CA PHE A 56 -2.82 -14.22 2.94
C PHE A 56 -2.09 -15.52 3.26
N TRP A 57 -1.71 -16.25 2.22
CA TRP A 57 -0.97 -17.51 2.35
C TRP A 57 -0.26 -17.88 1.06
N ALA A 58 0.81 -18.66 1.16
CA ALA A 58 1.46 -19.31 0.03
C ALA A 58 0.81 -20.66 -0.27
N SER A 59 0.89 -21.12 -1.53
CA SER A 59 0.36 -22.42 -1.95
C SER A 59 1.14 -23.61 -1.37
N LYS A 60 2.41 -23.39 -1.01
CA LYS A 60 3.31 -24.41 -0.48
C LYS A 60 3.98 -23.93 0.81
N ASP A 61 4.20 -24.88 1.72
CA ASP A 61 4.92 -24.69 2.98
C ASP A 61 6.42 -24.96 2.77
N ASP A 62 7.00 -24.35 1.73
CA ASP A 62 8.41 -24.41 1.41
C ASP A 62 9.15 -23.11 1.87
N GLU A 63 10.46 -23.05 1.60
CA GLU A 63 11.27 -21.90 1.98
C GLU A 63 10.77 -20.59 1.36
N ALA A 64 10.40 -20.62 0.07
CA ALA A 64 9.93 -19.43 -0.63
C ALA A 64 8.57 -18.96 -0.10
N GLY A 65 7.63 -19.87 0.15
CA GLY A 65 6.32 -19.57 0.71
C GLY A 65 6.41 -18.97 2.10
N LYS A 66 7.17 -19.58 3.01
CA LYS A 66 7.40 -19.06 4.36
C LYS A 66 8.04 -17.70 4.36
N GLN A 67 9.09 -17.51 3.57
CA GLN A 67 9.80 -16.23 3.45
C GLN A 67 8.87 -15.13 2.94
N ALA A 68 7.97 -15.43 1.99
CA ALA A 68 7.00 -14.48 1.47
C ALA A 68 5.97 -14.10 2.54
N GLU A 69 5.42 -15.07 3.27
CA GLU A 69 4.43 -14.82 4.33
C GLU A 69 5.01 -13.96 5.45
N GLU A 70 6.18 -14.30 5.98
CA GLU A 70 6.88 -13.53 7.00
C GLU A 70 7.20 -12.10 6.51
N SER A 71 7.65 -11.98 5.26
CA SER A 71 7.98 -10.68 4.66
C SER A 71 6.75 -9.79 4.49
N ILE A 72 5.59 -10.35 4.12
CA ILE A 72 4.35 -9.59 4.04
C ILE A 72 3.93 -9.12 5.44
N TRP A 73 4.03 -9.99 6.45
CA TRP A 73 3.74 -9.59 7.83
C TRP A 73 4.60 -8.40 8.28
N ASP A 74 5.89 -8.46 8.03
CA ASP A 74 6.82 -7.38 8.37
C ASP A 74 6.55 -6.10 7.54
N MET A 75 6.20 -6.24 6.25
CA MET A 75 5.85 -5.11 5.36
C MET A 75 4.61 -4.35 5.85
N LEU A 76 3.69 -5.01 6.53
CA LEU A 76 2.48 -4.37 7.03
C LEU A 76 2.75 -3.41 8.18
N GLY A 77 3.84 -3.61 8.96
CA GLY A 77 4.28 -2.72 10.02
C GLY A 77 3.39 -2.68 11.26
N PHE A 78 2.53 -3.70 11.47
CA PHE A 78 1.60 -3.72 12.62
C PHE A 78 2.20 -4.30 13.90
N LYS A 79 3.32 -4.98 13.79
CA LYS A 79 3.94 -5.70 14.92
C LYS A 79 4.69 -4.79 15.87
N ASP A 80 5.25 -3.71 15.35
CA ASP A 80 6.06 -2.76 16.11
C ASP A 80 5.46 -1.34 15.98
N ASN A 81 4.72 -0.91 17.00
CA ASN A 81 4.09 0.41 17.01
C ASN A 81 5.11 1.56 17.07
N ASP A 82 6.32 1.30 17.59
CA ASP A 82 7.36 2.32 17.73
C ASP A 82 8.10 2.53 16.41
N ASP A 83 8.27 1.47 15.61
CA ASP A 83 8.95 1.53 14.33
C ASP A 83 8.32 0.56 13.30
N PRO A 84 7.24 0.96 12.63
CA PRO A 84 6.53 0.10 11.66
C PRO A 84 7.38 -0.28 10.44
N ASP A 85 8.47 0.44 10.16
CA ASP A 85 9.34 0.17 9.02
C ASP A 85 10.67 -0.53 9.42
N LYS A 86 10.76 -1.06 10.64
CA LYS A 86 11.99 -1.67 11.19
C LYS A 86 12.59 -2.76 10.30
N ASN A 87 11.76 -3.65 9.78
CA ASN A 87 12.20 -4.82 9.01
C ASN A 87 12.12 -4.60 7.49
N ILE A 88 11.72 -3.44 7.02
CA ILE A 88 11.37 -3.20 5.61
C ILE A 88 12.52 -3.47 4.64
N ILE A 89 13.77 -3.28 5.06
CA ILE A 89 14.96 -3.60 4.24
C ILE A 89 15.10 -5.12 4.07
N ASN A 90 14.81 -5.89 5.10
CA ASN A 90 14.86 -7.35 5.04
C ASN A 90 13.74 -7.90 4.16
N VAL A 91 12.55 -7.31 4.22
CA VAL A 91 11.44 -7.61 3.33
C VAL A 91 11.85 -7.46 1.87
N ARG A 92 12.47 -6.34 1.51
CA ARG A 92 12.97 -6.16 0.15
C ARG A 92 13.97 -7.24 -0.26
N LYS A 93 14.95 -7.54 0.56
CA LYS A 93 15.95 -8.57 0.28
C LYS A 93 15.34 -9.97 0.08
N ALA A 94 14.31 -10.30 0.88
CA ALA A 94 13.59 -11.55 0.75
C ALA A 94 12.93 -11.67 -0.63
N PHE A 95 12.18 -10.66 -1.06
CA PHE A 95 11.57 -10.65 -2.38
C PHE A 95 12.58 -10.57 -3.53
N GLU A 96 13.72 -9.90 -3.36
CA GLU A 96 14.84 -9.95 -4.31
C GLU A 96 15.40 -11.37 -4.46
N SER A 97 15.52 -12.11 -3.36
CA SER A 97 16.00 -13.50 -3.37
C SER A 97 15.02 -14.45 -4.09
N ILE A 98 13.72 -14.27 -3.91
CA ILE A 98 12.68 -15.04 -4.61
C ILE A 98 12.67 -14.65 -6.11
N TYR A 99 12.66 -13.37 -6.43
CA TYR A 99 12.59 -12.89 -7.80
C TYR A 99 13.82 -13.29 -8.63
N SER A 100 15.01 -13.16 -8.06
CA SER A 100 16.27 -13.53 -8.71
C SER A 100 16.47 -15.04 -8.86
N GLY A 101 15.68 -15.85 -8.14
CA GLY A 101 15.81 -17.32 -8.10
C GLY A 101 16.90 -17.82 -7.15
N SER A 102 17.44 -16.95 -6.28
CA SER A 102 18.32 -17.39 -5.18
C SER A 102 17.57 -18.32 -4.22
N ILE A 103 16.30 -18.03 -3.97
CA ILE A 103 15.33 -18.97 -3.41
C ILE A 103 14.53 -19.54 -4.58
N LYS A 104 14.60 -20.87 -4.75
CA LYS A 104 13.99 -21.54 -5.90
C LYS A 104 12.46 -21.53 -5.79
N THR A 105 11.82 -21.18 -6.88
CA THR A 105 10.37 -21.26 -7.06
C THR A 105 10.02 -22.05 -8.31
N THR A 106 8.84 -22.63 -8.34
CA THR A 106 8.25 -23.30 -9.50
C THR A 106 7.06 -22.51 -10.04
N LEU A 107 6.54 -22.85 -11.21
CA LEU A 107 5.37 -22.18 -11.79
C LEU A 107 4.11 -22.41 -10.95
N ASP A 108 4.08 -23.46 -10.14
CA ASP A 108 2.95 -23.80 -9.27
C ASP A 108 3.00 -23.10 -7.90
N ASP A 109 4.09 -22.36 -7.61
CA ASP A 109 4.19 -21.61 -6.38
C ASP A 109 3.38 -20.33 -6.51
N ARG A 110 2.31 -20.25 -5.73
CA ARG A 110 1.34 -19.16 -5.79
C ARG A 110 1.22 -18.48 -4.44
N PHE A 111 0.86 -17.22 -4.47
CA PHE A 111 0.53 -16.43 -3.30
C PHE A 111 -0.92 -15.95 -3.39
N TYR A 112 -1.66 -16.15 -2.31
CA TYR A 112 -3.08 -15.84 -2.23
C TYR A 112 -3.34 -14.72 -1.23
N ILE A 113 -4.26 -13.84 -1.55
CA ILE A 113 -4.70 -12.77 -0.66
C ILE A 113 -6.22 -12.65 -0.74
N LEU A 114 -6.90 -12.70 0.40
CA LEU A 114 -8.34 -12.58 0.52
C LEU A 114 -8.69 -11.40 1.43
N GLY A 115 -9.38 -10.40 0.88
CA GLY A 115 -9.90 -9.25 1.62
C GLY A 115 -11.36 -9.45 1.99
N LEU A 116 -11.67 -9.24 3.26
CA LEU A 116 -12.98 -9.44 3.86
C LEU A 116 -13.49 -8.14 4.50
N ALA A 117 -14.78 -7.90 4.41
CA ALA A 117 -15.45 -6.81 5.09
C ALA A 117 -16.75 -7.25 5.76
N PRO A 118 -17.12 -6.66 6.89
CA PRO A 118 -18.46 -6.84 7.45
C PRO A 118 -19.52 -6.27 6.50
N ASN A 119 -20.58 -7.02 6.28
CA ASN A 119 -21.74 -6.61 5.50
C ASN A 119 -23.01 -7.07 6.19
N SER A 120 -23.48 -6.29 7.18
CA SER A 120 -24.56 -6.65 8.10
C SER A 120 -24.28 -7.99 8.78
N ALA A 121 -25.14 -8.99 8.63
CA ALA A 121 -24.95 -10.35 9.16
C ALA A 121 -24.08 -11.27 8.26
N ARG A 122 -23.42 -10.72 7.25
CA ARG A 122 -22.62 -11.48 6.25
C ARG A 122 -21.21 -10.94 6.16
N ILE A 123 -20.33 -11.71 5.54
CA ILE A 123 -18.98 -11.29 5.16
C ILE A 123 -18.99 -11.04 3.65
N ALA A 124 -18.55 -9.87 3.24
CA ALA A 124 -18.30 -9.55 1.84
C ALA A 124 -16.84 -9.83 1.50
N VAL A 125 -16.60 -10.52 0.39
CA VAL A 125 -15.26 -10.61 -0.21
C VAL A 125 -15.02 -9.33 -1.00
N THR A 126 -14.06 -8.53 -0.58
CA THR A 126 -13.72 -7.23 -1.19
C THR A 126 -12.50 -7.30 -2.09
N TYR A 127 -11.67 -8.30 -1.86
CA TYR A 127 -10.44 -8.50 -2.61
C TYR A 127 -10.12 -9.99 -2.72
N TRP A 128 -9.69 -10.41 -3.90
CA TRP A 128 -9.11 -11.73 -4.14
C TRP A 128 -7.92 -11.60 -5.07
N ALA A 129 -6.81 -12.20 -4.71
CA ALA A 129 -5.64 -12.35 -5.56
C ALA A 129 -5.14 -13.80 -5.52
N ASP A 130 -4.77 -14.29 -6.69
CA ASP A 130 -4.15 -15.59 -6.93
C ASP A 130 -3.00 -15.33 -7.93
N ILE A 131 -1.77 -15.19 -7.43
CA ILE A 131 -0.65 -14.65 -8.18
C ILE A 131 0.53 -15.64 -8.10
N PRO A 132 1.22 -15.95 -9.22
CA PRO A 132 2.49 -16.68 -9.16
C PRO A 132 3.47 -15.97 -8.21
N LEU A 133 4.14 -16.72 -7.35
CA LEU A 133 4.98 -16.14 -6.27
C LEU A 133 6.10 -15.26 -6.83
N LYS A 134 6.66 -15.63 -7.97
CA LYS A 134 7.68 -14.83 -8.65
C LYS A 134 7.13 -13.48 -9.14
N ASP A 135 5.94 -13.47 -9.76
CA ASP A 135 5.29 -12.25 -10.26
C ASP A 135 4.88 -11.36 -9.08
N PHE A 136 4.39 -11.97 -8.00
CA PHE A 136 4.10 -11.26 -6.75
C PHE A 136 5.34 -10.56 -6.20
N SER A 137 6.49 -11.26 -6.19
CA SER A 137 7.76 -10.69 -5.76
C SER A 137 8.18 -9.51 -6.63
N GLU A 138 8.00 -9.59 -7.95
CA GLU A 138 8.25 -8.48 -8.87
C GLU A 138 7.38 -7.25 -8.55
N MET A 139 6.08 -7.46 -8.25
CA MET A 139 5.17 -6.36 -7.90
C MET A 139 5.57 -5.66 -6.60
N ILE A 140 6.01 -6.42 -5.60
CA ILE A 140 6.53 -5.88 -4.34
C ILE A 140 7.81 -5.08 -4.58
N LEU A 141 8.76 -5.60 -5.36
CA LEU A 141 9.99 -4.89 -5.69
C LEU A 141 9.71 -3.62 -6.48
N ARG A 142 8.77 -3.67 -7.43
CA ARG A 142 8.30 -2.49 -8.15
C ARG A 142 7.74 -1.43 -7.19
N HIS A 143 6.94 -1.83 -6.20
CA HIS A 143 6.44 -0.91 -5.18
C HIS A 143 7.59 -0.23 -4.41
N PHE A 144 8.59 -0.98 -3.98
CA PHE A 144 9.75 -0.41 -3.30
C PHE A 144 10.53 0.57 -4.18
N ASN A 145 10.77 0.23 -5.44
CA ASN A 145 11.46 1.10 -6.40
C ASN A 145 10.67 2.39 -6.70
N ASP A 146 9.34 2.30 -6.79
CA ASP A 146 8.48 3.47 -6.97
C ASP A 146 8.56 4.42 -5.77
N MET A 147 8.58 3.87 -4.55
CA MET A 147 8.60 4.63 -3.30
C MET A 147 10.01 5.11 -2.90
N GLU A 148 11.06 4.58 -3.51
CA GLU A 148 12.43 4.94 -3.17
C GLU A 148 12.69 6.43 -3.39
N ILE A 149 13.21 7.11 -2.37
CA ILE A 149 13.56 8.53 -2.39
C ILE A 149 14.79 8.75 -1.50
N VAL A 150 15.58 9.80 -1.79
CA VAL A 150 16.72 10.17 -0.95
C VAL A 150 16.25 10.49 0.46
N ASP A 151 16.80 9.77 1.42
CA ASP A 151 16.55 9.98 2.84
C ASP A 151 17.76 10.69 3.49
N THR A 152 17.54 11.90 3.94
CA THR A 152 18.55 12.75 4.60
C THR A 152 18.56 12.59 6.12
N ARG A 153 17.66 11.77 6.69
CA ARG A 153 17.62 11.50 8.13
C ARG A 153 18.85 10.71 8.58
N LYS A 154 19.20 10.83 9.87
CA LYS A 154 20.33 10.09 10.46
C LYS A 154 20.14 8.57 10.33
N GLU A 155 18.94 8.10 10.65
CA GLU A 155 18.53 6.72 10.43
C GLU A 155 17.80 6.62 9.09
N LYS A 156 18.47 6.08 8.12
CA LYS A 156 17.94 5.96 6.75
C LYS A 156 16.94 4.81 6.67
N LYS A 157 15.71 5.14 6.33
CA LYS A 157 14.64 4.19 6.04
C LYS A 157 14.12 4.47 4.63
N PRO A 158 14.78 3.92 3.59
CA PRO A 158 14.50 4.28 2.20
C PRO A 158 13.17 3.74 1.69
N TYR A 159 12.54 2.82 2.45
CA TYR A 159 11.29 2.16 2.10
C TYR A 159 10.26 2.34 3.21
N PHE A 160 8.98 2.15 2.85
CA PHE A 160 7.85 2.35 3.77
C PHE A 160 6.90 1.17 3.70
N GLY A 161 6.49 0.66 4.85
CA GLY A 161 5.43 -0.33 4.99
C GLY A 161 4.03 0.26 4.76
N LEU A 162 3.05 -0.60 4.60
CA LEU A 162 1.66 -0.20 4.33
C LEU A 162 1.09 0.70 5.44
N HIS A 163 1.40 0.39 6.71
CA HIS A 163 0.95 1.19 7.84
C HIS A 163 1.46 2.63 7.74
N SER A 164 2.76 2.83 7.49
CA SER A 164 3.37 4.16 7.34
C SER A 164 2.77 4.96 6.19
N LEU A 165 2.48 4.30 5.07
CA LEU A 165 1.85 4.93 3.91
C LEU A 165 0.44 5.43 4.24
N LEU A 166 -0.38 4.62 4.90
CA LEU A 166 -1.75 4.98 5.25
C LEU A 166 -1.80 6.00 6.41
N ALA A 167 -0.95 5.86 7.41
CA ALA A 167 -0.86 6.79 8.53
C ALA A 167 -0.48 8.20 8.06
N THR A 168 0.48 8.33 7.14
CA THR A 168 0.97 9.64 6.68
C THR A 168 -0.08 10.46 5.89
N VAL A 169 -1.12 9.81 5.35
CA VAL A 169 -2.22 10.44 4.63
C VAL A 169 -3.51 10.56 5.44
N SER A 170 -3.54 9.98 6.65
CA SER A 170 -4.68 10.06 7.56
C SER A 170 -4.59 11.26 8.50
N LEU A 171 -5.73 11.66 9.06
CA LEU A 171 -5.78 12.68 10.11
C LEU A 171 -5.14 12.13 11.38
N GLU A 172 -4.20 12.89 11.95
CA GLU A 172 -3.45 12.51 13.18
C GLU A 172 -2.68 11.19 13.08
N GLY A 173 -2.43 10.68 11.87
CA GLY A 173 -1.77 9.39 11.68
C GLY A 173 -2.58 8.16 12.13
N LYS A 174 -3.87 8.33 12.44
CA LYS A 174 -4.71 7.25 12.98
C LYS A 174 -5.31 6.41 11.87
N SER A 175 -5.19 5.09 11.96
CA SER A 175 -5.77 4.14 11.00
C SER A 175 -7.31 4.24 10.92
N SER A 176 -7.99 4.62 12.00
CA SER A 176 -9.43 4.88 12.02
C SER A 176 -9.88 6.03 11.14
N ASN A 177 -8.97 6.95 10.81
CA ASN A 177 -9.24 8.14 10.01
C ASN A 177 -8.87 7.94 8.52
N VAL A 178 -8.49 6.72 8.14
CA VAL A 178 -8.24 6.36 6.73
C VAL A 178 -9.57 6.24 6.00
N SER A 179 -9.66 6.80 4.78
CA SER A 179 -10.86 6.65 3.94
C SER A 179 -11.20 5.16 3.74
N PRO A 180 -12.45 4.72 3.91
CA PRO A 180 -12.80 3.29 3.97
C PRO A 180 -12.33 2.43 2.78
N ASN A 181 -12.31 2.99 1.57
CA ASN A 181 -11.93 2.26 0.35
C ASN A 181 -10.43 2.42 -0.01
N LEU A 182 -9.71 3.28 0.70
CA LEU A 182 -8.31 3.56 0.39
C LEU A 182 -7.40 2.35 0.66
N PRO A 183 -7.55 1.59 1.75
CA PRO A 183 -6.73 0.41 2.01
C PRO A 183 -6.81 -0.63 0.90
N ASP A 184 -8.02 -0.99 0.45
CA ASP A 184 -8.22 -1.96 -0.63
C ASP A 184 -7.54 -1.51 -1.93
N ALA A 185 -7.67 -0.22 -2.27
CA ALA A 185 -7.08 0.34 -3.48
C ALA A 185 -5.55 0.38 -3.41
N VAL A 186 -4.97 0.71 -2.25
CA VAL A 186 -3.51 0.71 -2.05
C VAL A 186 -2.95 -0.71 -2.08
N VAL A 187 -3.61 -1.66 -1.42
CA VAL A 187 -3.26 -3.10 -1.46
C VAL A 187 -3.23 -3.61 -2.91
N LYS A 188 -4.25 -3.28 -3.72
CA LYS A 188 -4.26 -3.62 -5.15
C LYS A 188 -3.09 -3.00 -5.91
N SER A 189 -2.77 -1.75 -5.63
CA SER A 189 -1.64 -1.08 -6.29
C SER A 189 -0.30 -1.71 -5.94
N ILE A 190 -0.12 -2.18 -4.72
CA ILE A 190 1.11 -2.84 -4.27
C ILE A 190 1.19 -4.25 -4.84
N PHE A 191 0.18 -5.07 -4.60
CA PHE A 191 0.23 -6.52 -4.85
C PHE A 191 -0.10 -6.93 -6.29
N GLN A 192 -0.71 -6.04 -7.08
CA GLN A 192 -1.03 -6.29 -8.49
C GLN A 192 -0.31 -5.31 -9.44
N GLY A 193 0.56 -4.44 -8.91
CA GLY A 193 1.29 -3.48 -9.74
C GLY A 193 0.42 -2.41 -10.41
N LEU A 194 -0.85 -2.25 -9.98
CA LEU A 194 -1.78 -1.27 -10.55
C LEU A 194 -1.34 0.18 -10.22
N PRO A 195 -1.81 1.19 -10.99
CA PRO A 195 -1.61 2.59 -10.64
C PRO A 195 -2.09 2.89 -9.21
N TYR A 196 -1.37 3.76 -8.50
CA TYR A 196 -1.84 4.18 -7.17
C TYR A 196 -3.15 4.96 -7.28
N PRO A 197 -4.08 4.80 -6.30
CA PRO A 197 -5.38 5.44 -6.38
C PRO A 197 -5.27 6.96 -6.25
N GLN A 198 -6.06 7.68 -7.03
CA GLN A 198 -6.13 9.15 -6.95
C GLN A 198 -6.51 9.63 -5.54
N THR A 199 -7.27 8.83 -4.79
CA THR A 199 -7.62 9.14 -3.39
C THR A 199 -6.40 9.17 -2.47
N LEU A 200 -5.37 8.33 -2.72
CA LEU A 200 -4.10 8.39 -1.99
C LEU A 200 -3.39 9.73 -2.27
N PHE A 201 -3.26 10.09 -3.54
CA PHE A 201 -2.66 11.35 -3.97
C PHE A 201 -3.39 12.56 -3.38
N ALA A 202 -4.73 12.61 -3.54
CA ALA A 202 -5.55 13.71 -3.02
C ALA A 202 -5.47 13.83 -1.50
N SER A 203 -5.45 12.72 -0.77
CA SER A 203 -5.28 12.71 0.68
C SER A 203 -3.89 13.20 1.09
N CYS A 204 -2.85 12.79 0.35
CA CYS A 204 -1.49 13.27 0.56
C CYS A 204 -1.39 14.81 0.40
N ILE A 205 -1.91 15.36 -0.71
CA ILE A 205 -1.93 16.82 -0.95
C ILE A 205 -2.72 17.55 0.14
N ARG A 206 -3.88 17.01 0.54
CA ARG A 206 -4.70 17.61 1.62
C ARG A 206 -3.94 17.69 2.93
N ARG A 207 -3.20 16.63 3.30
CA ARG A 207 -2.37 16.63 4.52
C ARG A 207 -1.21 17.62 4.43
N ILE A 208 -0.52 17.68 3.29
CA ILE A 208 0.56 18.65 3.05
C ILE A 208 0.04 20.07 3.26
N ARG A 209 -1.12 20.40 2.68
CA ARG A 209 -1.72 21.74 2.81
C ARG A 209 -2.19 22.06 4.22
N ALA A 210 -2.78 21.09 4.92
CA ALA A 210 -3.28 21.30 6.28
C ALA A 210 -2.15 21.45 7.32
N GLU A 211 -1.07 20.67 7.14
CA GLU A 211 0.06 20.64 8.08
C GLU A 211 1.23 21.52 7.64
N GLN A 212 1.15 22.10 6.43
CA GLN A 212 2.20 22.92 5.83
C GLN A 212 3.58 22.23 5.86
N SER A 213 3.56 20.90 5.72
CA SER A 213 4.74 20.05 5.86
C SER A 213 4.73 18.92 4.85
N ILE A 214 5.89 18.70 4.22
CA ILE A 214 6.15 17.58 3.31
C ILE A 214 7.07 16.61 4.04
N SER A 215 6.52 15.49 4.51
CA SER A 215 7.33 14.40 5.03
C SER A 215 7.97 13.60 3.89
N ILE A 216 9.03 12.85 4.18
CA ILE A 216 9.69 11.97 3.20
C ILE A 216 8.69 10.95 2.64
N THR A 217 7.85 10.37 3.48
CA THR A 217 6.80 9.43 3.06
C THR A 217 5.80 10.06 2.09
N ARG A 218 5.39 11.32 2.34
CA ARG A 218 4.51 12.06 1.42
C ARG A 218 5.18 12.34 0.08
N ALA A 219 6.45 12.72 0.09
CA ALA A 219 7.21 12.92 -1.13
C ALA A 219 7.36 11.63 -1.93
N ALA A 220 7.61 10.49 -1.27
CA ALA A 220 7.67 9.18 -1.88
C ALA A 220 6.33 8.78 -2.53
N ILE A 221 5.19 9.01 -1.85
CA ILE A 221 3.84 8.76 -2.38
C ILE A 221 3.60 9.59 -3.65
N LEU A 222 3.93 10.89 -3.63
CA LEU A 222 3.75 11.77 -4.79
C LEU A 222 4.59 11.31 -5.98
N LYS A 223 5.87 10.99 -5.74
CA LYS A 223 6.77 10.45 -6.77
C LYS A 223 6.23 9.15 -7.36
N ALA A 224 5.87 8.19 -6.51
CA ALA A 224 5.37 6.90 -6.93
C ALA A 224 4.06 7.01 -7.74
N TYR A 225 3.12 7.85 -7.28
CA TYR A 225 1.87 8.11 -7.99
C TYR A 225 2.14 8.67 -9.39
N LEU A 226 2.96 9.71 -9.50
CA LEU A 226 3.26 10.36 -10.79
C LEU A 226 4.01 9.42 -11.74
N ASN A 227 4.94 8.63 -11.22
CA ASN A 227 5.71 7.69 -12.03
C ASN A 227 4.84 6.55 -12.59
N ARG A 228 3.88 6.02 -11.82
CA ARG A 228 2.95 4.99 -12.32
C ARG A 228 1.88 5.56 -13.25
N LEU A 229 1.47 6.80 -13.05
CA LEU A 229 0.55 7.48 -13.97
C LEU A 229 1.20 7.70 -15.35
N ASN A 230 2.51 7.95 -15.37
CA ASN A 230 3.32 8.23 -16.56
C ASN A 230 4.18 7.02 -16.98
N ASP A 231 3.73 5.80 -16.73
CA ASP A 231 4.55 4.59 -16.90
C ASP A 231 5.13 4.42 -18.34
N ASN A 232 4.43 4.94 -19.33
CA ASN A 232 4.84 4.95 -20.74
C ASN A 232 5.61 6.21 -21.15
N ASN A 233 5.95 7.11 -20.25
CA ASN A 233 6.55 8.41 -20.55
C ASN A 233 7.99 8.49 -20.02
N ASN A 234 8.91 9.05 -20.81
CA ASN A 234 10.32 9.23 -20.45
C ASN A 234 10.57 10.23 -19.31
N ASN A 235 9.52 10.83 -18.75
CA ASN A 235 9.57 11.86 -17.71
C ASN A 235 9.34 11.31 -16.29
N LYS A 236 9.93 10.15 -15.97
CA LYS A 236 9.85 9.61 -14.61
C LYS A 236 10.68 10.44 -13.64
N LEU A 237 10.11 10.72 -12.47
CA LEU A 237 10.83 11.35 -11.38
C LEU A 237 11.86 10.36 -10.80
N THR A 238 13.10 10.83 -10.64
CA THR A 238 14.22 10.03 -10.13
C THR A 238 14.27 10.00 -8.61
N VAL A 239 15.08 9.10 -8.06
CA VAL A 239 15.32 9.00 -6.60
C VAL A 239 16.04 10.24 -6.09
N MET A 240 16.97 10.76 -6.90
CA MET A 240 17.77 11.95 -6.60
C MET A 240 17.26 13.16 -7.39
N LEU A 241 17.81 14.33 -7.08
CA LEU A 241 17.53 15.55 -7.83
C LEU A 241 17.92 15.37 -9.29
N ASP A 242 16.96 15.56 -10.18
CA ASP A 242 17.17 15.57 -11.63
C ASP A 242 17.41 17.01 -12.12
N THR A 243 18.66 17.34 -12.44
CA THR A 243 19.04 18.67 -12.92
C THR A 243 18.64 18.91 -14.37
N SER A 244 18.35 17.86 -15.12
CA SER A 244 17.93 17.91 -16.53
C SER A 244 16.42 18.10 -16.71
N ASN A 245 15.63 17.94 -15.65
CA ASN A 245 14.18 18.05 -15.70
C ASN A 245 13.74 19.51 -15.86
N THR A 246 13.16 19.82 -17.02
CA THR A 246 12.68 21.15 -17.39
C THR A 246 11.20 21.38 -17.16
N ASN A 247 10.48 20.43 -16.52
CA ASN A 247 9.08 20.61 -16.18
C ASN A 247 8.91 21.81 -15.26
N GLN A 248 8.01 22.74 -15.61
CA GLN A 248 7.82 23.99 -14.85
C GLN A 248 7.48 23.74 -13.39
N GLY A 249 6.59 22.79 -13.08
CA GLY A 249 6.24 22.44 -11.70
C GLY A 249 7.45 21.91 -10.91
N TYR A 250 8.31 21.12 -11.58
CA TYR A 250 9.54 20.62 -10.96
C TYR A 250 10.53 21.74 -10.69
N LEU A 251 10.71 22.68 -11.63
CA LEU A 251 11.59 23.84 -11.46
C LEU A 251 11.09 24.78 -10.36
N CYS A 252 9.79 25.08 -10.32
CA CYS A 252 9.17 25.85 -9.22
C CYS A 252 9.38 25.18 -7.86
N GLY A 253 9.22 23.86 -7.78
CA GLY A 253 9.49 23.11 -6.55
C GLY A 253 10.94 23.18 -6.09
N ARG A 254 11.90 23.11 -7.04
CA ARG A 254 13.33 23.31 -6.74
C ARG A 254 13.63 24.71 -6.24
N LEU A 255 13.10 25.74 -6.92
CA LEU A 255 13.27 27.13 -6.50
C LEU A 255 12.71 27.35 -5.10
N PHE A 256 11.50 26.83 -4.82
CA PHE A 256 10.87 26.93 -3.50
C PHE A 256 11.73 26.29 -2.41
N ALA A 257 12.28 25.09 -2.67
CA ALA A 257 13.17 24.41 -1.71
C ALA A 257 14.46 25.17 -1.44
N VAL A 258 15.04 25.83 -2.46
CA VAL A 258 16.23 26.67 -2.32
C VAL A 258 15.93 27.92 -1.47
N LEU A 259 14.80 28.58 -1.72
CA LEU A 259 14.39 29.76 -0.95
C LEU A 259 14.11 29.41 0.53
N ASP A 260 13.45 28.28 0.79
CA ASP A 260 13.21 27.76 2.15
C ASP A 260 14.54 27.50 2.87
N LYS A 261 15.51 26.90 2.16
CA LYS A 261 16.83 26.60 2.71
C LYS A 261 17.66 27.87 2.99
N ILE A 262 17.65 28.84 2.08
CA ILE A 262 18.34 30.12 2.27
C ILE A 262 17.79 30.84 3.52
N GLN A 263 16.47 30.83 3.72
CA GLN A 263 15.88 31.45 4.90
C GLN A 263 16.25 30.71 6.19
N ASP A 264 16.23 29.37 6.18
CA ASP A 264 16.62 28.53 7.31
C ASP A 264 18.09 28.83 7.73
N ASP A 265 18.99 28.91 6.74
CA ASP A 265 20.42 29.18 6.97
C ASP A 265 20.67 30.63 7.45
N ALA A 266 19.88 31.60 6.97
CA ALA A 266 20.06 33.02 7.33
C ALA A 266 19.49 33.35 8.72
N ASN A 267 18.32 32.82 9.07
CA ASN A 267 17.56 33.27 10.23
C ASN A 267 17.13 32.14 11.17
N ASN A 268 17.49 30.90 10.89
CA ASN A 268 17.01 29.69 11.56
C ASN A 268 15.47 29.65 11.69
N GLN A 269 14.77 30.13 10.65
CA GLN A 269 13.31 30.21 10.55
C GLN A 269 12.86 29.61 9.24
N ARG A 270 11.72 28.90 9.23
CA ARG A 270 11.12 28.31 8.04
C ARG A 270 9.75 28.90 7.69
N THR A 271 9.63 30.21 7.81
CA THR A 271 8.36 30.90 7.58
C THR A 271 7.94 30.95 6.11
N ILE A 272 8.86 30.82 5.14
CA ILE A 272 8.52 30.71 3.71
C ILE A 272 7.67 29.48 3.49
N LYS A 273 8.09 28.32 3.99
CA LYS A 273 7.34 27.07 3.87
C LYS A 273 5.95 27.17 4.49
N GLU A 274 5.87 27.65 5.72
CA GLU A 274 4.62 27.76 6.44
C GLU A 274 3.62 28.72 5.76
N ARG A 275 4.11 29.84 5.23
CA ARG A 275 3.23 30.88 4.62
C ARG A 275 2.86 30.59 3.18
N TYR A 276 3.77 30.03 2.39
CA TYR A 276 3.62 30.02 0.92
C TYR A 276 3.46 28.65 0.30
N ILE A 277 3.63 27.54 1.02
CA ILE A 277 3.53 26.19 0.43
C ILE A 277 2.16 25.96 -0.26
N ASN A 278 1.08 26.49 0.31
CA ASN A 278 -0.26 26.35 -0.24
C ASN A 278 -0.40 27.15 -1.55
N SER A 279 0.04 28.38 -1.57
CA SER A 279 0.00 29.25 -2.74
C SER A 279 0.96 28.77 -3.83
N ALA A 280 2.18 28.38 -3.47
CA ALA A 280 3.16 27.84 -4.39
C ALA A 280 2.69 26.54 -5.07
N SER A 281 1.91 25.72 -4.36
CA SER A 281 1.37 24.46 -4.92
C SER A 281 0.08 24.64 -5.73
N ALA A 282 -0.73 25.68 -5.41
CA ALA A 282 -2.03 25.89 -6.07
C ALA A 282 -1.97 26.94 -7.19
N THR A 283 -1.20 28.00 -6.99
CA THR A 283 -1.07 29.14 -7.92
C THR A 283 0.41 29.55 -8.03
N PRO A 284 1.28 28.70 -8.60
CA PRO A 284 2.73 28.97 -8.63
C PRO A 284 3.07 30.31 -9.30
N ALA A 285 2.34 30.69 -10.35
CA ALA A 285 2.55 31.98 -11.03
C ALA A 285 2.27 33.22 -10.18
N ALA A 286 1.61 33.07 -9.03
CA ALA A 286 1.37 34.17 -8.09
C ALA A 286 2.50 34.27 -7.01
N VAL A 287 3.36 33.25 -6.93
CA VAL A 287 4.44 33.18 -5.93
C VAL A 287 5.81 33.36 -6.59
N PHE A 288 5.98 32.84 -7.79
CA PHE A 288 7.17 32.89 -8.62
C PHE A 288 6.96 33.74 -9.88
#